data_7aa4a2004d157f85c99c2fd69ecf7f6b
#
_entry.id   7aa4a2004d157f85c99c2fd69ecf7f6b
#
_cell.length_a   1.000
_cell.length_b   1.000
_cell.length_c   1.000
_cell.angle_alpha   90.00
_cell.angle_beta   90.00
_cell.angle_gamma   90.00
#
_symmetry.space_group_name_H-M   'P 1'
#
loop_
_entity.id
_entity.type
_entity.pdbx_description
1 polymer ?
#
loop_
_entity_poly.entity_id
_entity_poly.type
_entity_poly.pdbx_seq_one_letter_code
_entity_poly.pdbx_strand_id
1 'polypeptide(L)'
;MLKQISCDQFVVDGHPRGPIYFDEGLNVILGGHSGTNSIGKSTFLMIIDFVFGGTDYVKKDLDVQKNVGPHIIKFAFEFNGKNYYFSRSTEDFQYIYVCNKNFIPKNNKKITVEKYLDFLSKQYNLDFTGLTFRGAVGRFIRVYNRQTTDEKRPLQNSNQEPAKQQVYGLLKLFDKYSPIENREEAAKKAEEAYTAFKNAGIYRYVPIVDTKRQFNENLNKIEQLKQKLSVLQSENNEGSLNLDDMQEARLREIRSDLSQLREHKNTYLSRLNVIKSNEEAGPRRYRNNYHELEQFFPDVDIQRIEKIDKFHHQITKFLKLEFEREKNTIEENVDDLSHRISQLVNEAQEIKNQQGPNIQTALLNEYADKKAELKQLEDENKNYQKKKKLQQDKKDQQDALKATINTELAEVQHL
;
A
#
# COMPACT_ATOMS: atom_id res chain seq x y z
N MET A 1 28.87 -9.46 -24.93
CA MET A 1 27.61 -10.10 -25.41
C MET A 1 27.63 -11.61 -25.10
N LEU A 2 26.48 -12.28 -25.16
CA LEU A 2 26.42 -13.75 -25.10
C LEU A 2 27.13 -14.32 -26.34
N LYS A 3 28.04 -15.29 -26.15
CA LYS A 3 28.84 -15.87 -27.21
C LYS A 3 28.53 -17.33 -27.46
N GLN A 4 28.15 -18.08 -26.43
CA GLN A 4 27.99 -19.53 -26.53
C GLN A 4 26.98 -20.05 -25.55
N ILE A 5 26.16 -21.01 -25.97
CA ILE A 5 25.34 -21.86 -25.11
C ILE A 5 25.57 -23.33 -25.52
N SER A 6 25.65 -24.22 -24.52
CA SER A 6 25.73 -25.67 -24.73
C SER A 6 25.08 -26.45 -23.58
N CYS A 7 24.63 -27.65 -23.87
CA CYS A 7 24.12 -28.61 -22.91
C CYS A 7 24.45 -30.00 -23.37
N ASP A 8 25.08 -30.80 -22.52
CA ASP A 8 25.54 -32.15 -22.88
C ASP A 8 24.38 -33.14 -23.05
N GLN A 9 23.22 -32.85 -22.43
CA GLN A 9 22.02 -33.69 -22.52
C GLN A 9 21.16 -33.41 -23.77
N PHE A 10 21.46 -32.37 -24.54
CA PHE A 10 20.75 -32.14 -25.79
C PHE A 10 21.35 -32.99 -26.91
N VAL A 11 20.50 -33.83 -27.47
CA VAL A 11 20.91 -34.82 -28.46
C VAL A 11 20.18 -34.56 -29.77
N VAL A 12 20.87 -34.69 -30.87
CA VAL A 12 20.36 -34.68 -32.25
C VAL A 12 20.83 -35.93 -32.94
N ASP A 13 19.93 -36.75 -33.49
CA ASP A 13 20.21 -38.01 -34.18
C ASP A 13 21.11 -38.96 -33.35
N GLY A 14 20.87 -39.03 -32.02
CA GLY A 14 21.63 -39.87 -31.10
C GLY A 14 22.98 -39.32 -30.66
N HIS A 15 23.40 -38.16 -31.13
CA HIS A 15 24.67 -37.54 -30.79
C HIS A 15 24.46 -36.25 -29.99
N PRO A 16 25.32 -35.93 -29.01
CA PRO A 16 25.24 -34.66 -28.28
C PRO A 16 25.28 -33.46 -29.26
N ARG A 17 24.33 -32.54 -29.09
CA ARG A 17 24.31 -31.32 -29.88
C ARG A 17 25.54 -30.47 -29.53
N GLY A 18 26.30 -30.06 -30.56
CA GLY A 18 27.40 -29.14 -30.37
C GLY A 18 26.97 -27.77 -29.76
N PRO A 19 27.94 -26.99 -29.34
CA PRO A 19 27.67 -25.66 -28.82
C PRO A 19 27.05 -24.74 -29.88
N ILE A 20 26.11 -23.90 -29.45
CA ILE A 20 25.51 -22.87 -30.29
C ILE A 20 26.27 -21.57 -30.01
N TYR A 21 26.83 -21.00 -31.09
CA TYR A 21 27.58 -19.75 -31.05
C TYR A 21 26.72 -18.59 -31.49
N PHE A 22 27.01 -17.39 -30.93
CA PHE A 22 26.38 -16.15 -31.30
C PHE A 22 27.38 -15.16 -31.84
N ASP A 23 27.09 -14.65 -33.02
CA ASP A 23 27.87 -13.63 -33.69
C ASP A 23 27.30 -12.22 -33.37
N GLU A 24 28.06 -11.19 -33.70
CA GLU A 24 27.59 -9.83 -33.65
C GLU A 24 26.50 -9.58 -34.71
N GLY A 25 25.47 -8.81 -34.34
CA GLY A 25 24.36 -8.52 -35.24
C GLY A 25 23.26 -9.60 -35.21
N LEU A 26 22.69 -9.91 -36.34
CA LEU A 26 21.52 -10.78 -36.50
C LEU A 26 21.90 -12.25 -36.41
N ASN A 27 21.32 -12.96 -35.44
CA ASN A 27 21.43 -14.43 -35.32
C ASN A 27 20.05 -15.04 -35.62
N VAL A 28 19.97 -15.93 -36.60
CA VAL A 28 18.73 -16.54 -37.10
C VAL A 28 18.65 -18.01 -36.75
N ILE A 29 17.56 -18.43 -36.12
CA ILE A 29 17.25 -19.83 -35.83
C ILE A 29 16.22 -20.32 -36.85
N LEU A 30 16.66 -21.17 -37.79
CA LEU A 30 15.81 -21.73 -38.84
C LEU A 30 15.13 -23.01 -38.37
N GLY A 31 13.90 -23.25 -38.83
CA GLY A 31 13.21 -24.52 -38.76
C GLY A 31 13.63 -25.45 -39.91
N GLY A 32 13.44 -26.77 -39.74
CA GLY A 32 13.61 -27.72 -40.82
C GLY A 32 12.60 -27.54 -41.95
N HIS A 33 12.93 -28.05 -43.14
CA HIS A 33 12.09 -27.87 -44.36
C HIS A 33 10.74 -28.60 -44.34
N SER A 34 10.45 -29.46 -43.37
CA SER A 34 9.25 -30.32 -43.33
C SER A 34 8.11 -29.78 -42.45
N GLY A 35 8.07 -28.48 -42.14
CA GLY A 35 6.99 -27.91 -41.35
C GLY A 35 6.91 -28.36 -39.88
N THR A 36 7.98 -28.98 -39.39
CA THR A 36 8.06 -29.45 -38.01
C THR A 36 8.14 -28.31 -37.05
N ASN A 37 7.02 -27.98 -36.42
CA ASN A 37 6.91 -26.89 -35.41
C ASN A 37 7.58 -27.22 -34.07
N SER A 38 8.01 -28.47 -33.86
CA SER A 38 8.55 -28.98 -32.58
C SER A 38 10.07 -29.05 -32.47
N ILE A 39 10.83 -28.25 -33.22
CA ILE A 39 12.29 -28.27 -33.16
C ILE A 39 12.93 -27.53 -31.98
N GLY A 40 12.13 -27.14 -30.96
CA GLY A 40 12.65 -26.51 -29.77
C GLY A 40 13.01 -25.02 -29.89
N LYS A 41 12.52 -24.30 -30.94
CA LYS A 41 12.78 -22.86 -31.12
C LYS A 41 12.33 -22.03 -29.89
N SER A 42 11.11 -22.28 -29.41
CA SER A 42 10.58 -21.60 -28.24
C SER A 42 11.33 -21.96 -26.95
N THR A 43 11.69 -23.26 -26.81
CA THR A 43 12.51 -23.76 -25.71
C THR A 43 13.89 -23.11 -25.71
N PHE A 44 14.49 -22.92 -26.89
CA PHE A 44 15.79 -22.23 -26.97
C PHE A 44 15.71 -20.76 -26.51
N LEU A 45 14.67 -20.03 -26.86
CA LEU A 45 14.46 -18.68 -26.34
C LEU A 45 14.27 -18.68 -24.80
N MET A 46 13.62 -19.70 -24.25
CA MET A 46 13.51 -19.86 -22.80
C MET A 46 14.87 -20.19 -22.15
N ILE A 47 15.73 -20.94 -22.82
CA ILE A 47 17.13 -21.20 -22.39
C ILE A 47 17.93 -19.90 -22.42
N ILE A 48 17.78 -19.05 -23.44
CA ILE A 48 18.39 -17.72 -23.46
C ILE A 48 17.91 -16.89 -22.28
N ASP A 49 16.59 -16.84 -22.02
CA ASP A 49 16.05 -16.16 -20.84
C ASP A 49 16.61 -16.72 -19.53
N PHE A 50 16.78 -18.05 -19.45
CA PHE A 50 17.38 -18.71 -18.28
C PHE A 50 18.86 -18.30 -18.09
N VAL A 51 19.64 -18.20 -19.15
CA VAL A 51 21.02 -17.71 -19.16
C VAL A 51 21.06 -16.26 -18.65
N PHE A 52 20.09 -15.42 -19.00
CA PHE A 52 19.92 -14.05 -18.49
C PHE A 52 19.21 -13.97 -17.13
N GLY A 53 19.18 -15.07 -16.35
CA GLY A 53 18.70 -15.12 -14.98
C GLY A 53 17.20 -15.39 -14.82
N GLY A 54 16.47 -15.68 -15.91
CA GLY A 54 15.07 -16.10 -15.86
C GLY A 54 14.87 -17.46 -15.17
N THR A 55 13.63 -17.78 -14.84
CA THR A 55 13.26 -19.05 -14.20
C THR A 55 12.15 -19.80 -14.95
N ASP A 56 11.59 -19.21 -16.00
CA ASP A 56 10.46 -19.77 -16.72
C ASP A 56 10.80 -21.11 -17.39
N TYR A 57 12.03 -21.26 -17.86
CA TYR A 57 12.54 -22.51 -18.43
C TYR A 57 12.40 -23.71 -17.47
N VAL A 58 12.69 -23.51 -16.19
CA VAL A 58 12.59 -24.57 -15.18
C VAL A 58 11.17 -24.71 -14.63
N LYS A 59 10.45 -23.58 -14.47
CA LYS A 59 9.15 -23.57 -13.80
C LYS A 59 7.95 -23.83 -14.71
N LYS A 60 8.07 -23.53 -16.01
CA LYS A 60 6.94 -23.57 -16.93
C LYS A 60 7.12 -24.56 -18.10
N ASP A 61 8.35 -24.90 -18.48
CA ASP A 61 8.63 -25.88 -19.56
C ASP A 61 8.71 -27.28 -18.98
N LEU A 62 7.56 -27.81 -18.58
CA LEU A 62 7.45 -29.13 -17.96
C LEU A 62 7.81 -30.26 -18.92
N ASP A 63 7.70 -30.08 -20.25
CA ASP A 63 8.00 -31.09 -21.25
C ASP A 63 9.50 -31.33 -21.30
N VAL A 64 10.31 -30.28 -21.22
CA VAL A 64 11.77 -30.43 -21.15
C VAL A 64 12.20 -31.15 -19.87
N GLN A 65 11.57 -30.78 -18.72
CA GLN A 65 11.86 -31.42 -17.44
C GLN A 65 11.55 -32.93 -17.47
N LYS A 66 10.46 -33.34 -18.13
CA LYS A 66 10.09 -34.77 -18.27
C LYS A 66 10.96 -35.54 -19.24
N ASN A 67 11.33 -34.93 -20.35
CA ASN A 67 12.01 -35.65 -21.46
C ASN A 67 13.54 -35.61 -21.35
N VAL A 68 14.12 -34.55 -20.82
CA VAL A 68 15.56 -34.38 -20.67
C VAL A 68 16.03 -34.67 -19.24
N GLY A 69 15.18 -34.46 -18.26
CA GLY A 69 15.53 -34.56 -16.84
C GLY A 69 16.43 -33.43 -16.36
N PRO A 70 17.08 -33.62 -15.19
CA PRO A 70 18.04 -32.65 -14.65
C PRO A 70 19.23 -32.44 -15.57
N HIS A 71 19.54 -31.19 -15.89
CA HIS A 71 20.63 -30.87 -16.78
C HIS A 71 21.28 -29.52 -16.46
N ILE A 72 22.46 -29.31 -17.10
CA ILE A 72 23.28 -28.13 -16.88
C ILE A 72 23.40 -27.34 -18.16
N ILE A 73 23.00 -26.08 -18.15
CA ILE A 73 23.24 -25.15 -19.24
C ILE A 73 24.59 -24.47 -19.00
N LYS A 74 25.50 -24.62 -19.96
CA LYS A 74 26.84 -24.03 -20.02
C LYS A 74 26.79 -22.84 -20.97
N PHE A 75 27.35 -21.69 -20.58
CA PHE A 75 27.30 -20.50 -21.43
C PHE A 75 28.49 -19.58 -21.20
N ALA A 76 28.82 -18.79 -22.22
CA ALA A 76 29.92 -17.84 -22.18
C ALA A 76 29.46 -16.45 -22.65
N PHE A 77 29.98 -15.44 -21.97
CA PHE A 77 29.84 -14.02 -22.36
C PHE A 77 31.24 -13.47 -22.71
N GLU A 78 31.24 -12.49 -23.59
CA GLU A 78 32.40 -11.64 -23.84
C GLU A 78 32.04 -10.19 -23.52
N PHE A 79 32.85 -9.53 -22.68
CA PHE A 79 32.77 -8.14 -22.37
C PHE A 79 34.15 -7.51 -22.42
N ASN A 80 34.30 -6.45 -23.19
CA ASN A 80 35.56 -5.73 -23.34
C ASN A 80 36.74 -6.67 -23.71
N GLY A 81 36.53 -7.57 -24.63
CA GLY A 81 37.54 -8.57 -25.10
C GLY A 81 37.86 -9.67 -24.08
N LYS A 82 37.16 -9.76 -22.96
CA LYS A 82 37.34 -10.75 -21.91
C LYS A 82 36.18 -11.74 -21.87
N ASN A 83 36.52 -13.05 -21.90
CA ASN A 83 35.55 -14.12 -21.83
C ASN A 83 35.25 -14.51 -20.37
N TYR A 84 33.95 -14.71 -20.09
CA TYR A 84 33.41 -15.16 -18.81
C TYR A 84 32.59 -16.43 -19.06
N TYR A 85 32.92 -17.50 -18.35
CA TYR A 85 32.31 -18.82 -18.50
C TYR A 85 31.51 -19.16 -17.26
N PHE A 86 30.30 -19.64 -17.48
CA PHE A 86 29.35 -19.96 -16.42
C PHE A 86 28.61 -21.25 -16.73
N SER A 87 28.08 -21.88 -15.69
CA SER A 87 27.09 -22.93 -15.81
C SER A 87 25.98 -22.79 -14.80
N ARG A 88 24.78 -23.22 -15.16
CA ARG A 88 23.58 -23.15 -14.32
C ARG A 88 22.81 -24.45 -14.44
N SER A 89 22.54 -25.11 -13.27
CA SER A 89 21.76 -26.33 -13.20
C SER A 89 20.27 -26.03 -13.21
N THR A 90 19.45 -26.93 -13.74
CA THR A 90 18.00 -26.89 -13.64
C THR A 90 17.49 -27.31 -12.27
N GLU A 91 18.25 -28.06 -11.48
CA GLU A 91 17.91 -28.43 -10.09
C GLU A 91 18.25 -27.33 -9.12
N ASP A 92 19.49 -26.83 -9.14
CA ASP A 92 19.99 -25.76 -8.25
C ASP A 92 20.02 -24.42 -9.00
N PHE A 93 18.90 -24.06 -9.64
CA PHE A 93 18.81 -22.89 -10.52
C PHE A 93 18.94 -21.53 -9.81
N GLN A 94 18.98 -21.51 -8.50
CA GLN A 94 19.22 -20.31 -7.67
C GLN A 94 20.69 -19.88 -7.67
N TYR A 95 21.58 -20.74 -8.16
CA TYR A 95 23.02 -20.50 -8.19
C TYR A 95 23.58 -20.60 -9.60
N ILE A 96 24.69 -19.88 -9.81
CA ILE A 96 25.48 -19.88 -11.04
C ILE A 96 26.90 -20.22 -10.66
N TYR A 97 27.48 -21.22 -11.36
CA TYR A 97 28.85 -21.60 -11.16
C TYR A 97 29.75 -20.78 -12.08
N VAL A 98 30.83 -20.22 -11.52
CA VAL A 98 31.87 -19.52 -12.29
C VAL A 98 32.84 -20.53 -12.77
N CYS A 99 33.02 -20.65 -14.10
CA CYS A 99 33.79 -21.71 -14.75
C CYS A 99 35.08 -21.21 -15.42
N ASN A 100 35.95 -22.15 -15.76
CA ASN A 100 37.07 -21.94 -16.68
C ASN A 100 36.59 -22.09 -18.14
N LYS A 101 37.52 -21.98 -19.11
CA LYS A 101 37.23 -22.11 -20.54
C LYS A 101 36.64 -23.47 -20.96
N ASN A 102 36.86 -24.53 -20.16
CA ASN A 102 36.32 -25.87 -20.38
C ASN A 102 34.98 -26.08 -19.62
N PHE A 103 34.36 -25.03 -19.10
CA PHE A 103 33.14 -25.03 -18.27
C PHE A 103 33.24 -25.85 -16.98
N ILE A 104 34.46 -26.06 -16.47
CA ILE A 104 34.72 -26.69 -15.18
C ILE A 104 34.63 -25.60 -14.11
N PRO A 105 33.81 -25.79 -13.05
CA PRO A 105 33.68 -24.81 -11.95
C PRO A 105 35.03 -24.49 -11.30
N LYS A 106 35.39 -23.24 -11.16
CA LYS A 106 36.60 -22.78 -10.47
C LYS A 106 36.43 -22.92 -8.97
N ASN A 107 37.15 -23.82 -8.32
CA ASN A 107 37.15 -24.03 -6.86
C ASN A 107 35.72 -24.16 -6.28
N ASN A 108 34.81 -24.79 -6.98
CA ASN A 108 33.38 -24.85 -6.64
C ASN A 108 32.75 -23.47 -6.37
N LYS A 109 33.28 -22.39 -6.94
CA LYS A 109 32.79 -21.05 -6.76
C LYS A 109 31.42 -20.90 -7.38
N LYS A 110 30.40 -20.85 -6.52
CA LYS A 110 29.04 -20.53 -6.92
C LYS A 110 28.64 -19.15 -6.39
N ILE A 111 27.82 -18.43 -7.15
CA ILE A 111 27.24 -17.13 -6.81
C ILE A 111 25.73 -17.22 -6.91
N THR A 112 25.00 -16.45 -6.13
CA THR A 112 23.55 -16.35 -6.24
C THR A 112 23.16 -15.68 -7.56
N VAL A 113 21.95 -15.98 -8.05
CA VAL A 113 21.39 -15.31 -9.25
C VAL A 113 21.38 -13.79 -9.08
N GLU A 114 21.13 -13.26 -7.90
CA GLU A 114 21.18 -11.81 -7.62
C GLU A 114 22.55 -11.21 -7.93
N LYS A 115 23.62 -11.77 -7.35
CA LYS A 115 24.99 -11.31 -7.60
C LYS A 115 25.40 -11.44 -9.08
N TYR A 116 24.87 -12.46 -9.74
CA TYR A 116 25.09 -12.65 -11.18
C TYR A 116 24.35 -11.58 -12.00
N LEU A 117 23.12 -11.23 -11.64
CA LEU A 117 22.36 -10.17 -12.30
C LEU A 117 23.01 -8.81 -12.09
N ASP A 118 23.53 -8.51 -10.89
CA ASP A 118 24.32 -7.30 -10.63
C ASP A 118 25.58 -7.24 -11.52
N PHE A 119 26.26 -8.36 -11.66
CA PHE A 119 27.40 -8.47 -12.58
C PHE A 119 26.97 -8.14 -14.01
N LEU A 120 25.89 -8.75 -14.52
CA LEU A 120 25.39 -8.50 -15.88
C LEU A 120 24.93 -7.04 -16.04
N SER A 121 24.24 -6.47 -15.07
CA SER A 121 23.79 -5.06 -15.08
C SER A 121 24.98 -4.12 -15.32
N LYS A 122 26.06 -4.32 -14.59
CA LYS A 122 27.28 -3.53 -14.75
C LYS A 122 27.96 -3.77 -16.10
N GLN A 123 28.02 -5.01 -16.58
CA GLN A 123 28.67 -5.33 -17.85
C GLN A 123 27.89 -4.80 -19.06
N TYR A 124 26.57 -4.65 -18.95
CA TYR A 124 25.70 -4.07 -19.98
C TYR A 124 25.45 -2.58 -19.80
N ASN A 125 26.08 -1.91 -18.79
CA ASN A 125 25.86 -0.51 -18.44
C ASN A 125 24.37 -0.18 -18.19
N LEU A 126 23.66 -1.07 -17.48
CA LEU A 126 22.24 -0.93 -17.15
C LEU A 126 22.02 -0.66 -15.65
N ASP A 127 22.98 0.01 -15.00
CA ASP A 127 22.91 0.38 -13.59
C ASP A 127 22.21 1.74 -13.40
N PHE A 128 20.96 1.81 -13.88
CA PHE A 128 20.13 3.01 -13.85
C PHE A 128 19.14 3.00 -12.69
N THR A 129 18.75 4.15 -12.21
CA THR A 129 17.79 4.31 -11.10
C THR A 129 16.49 3.56 -11.35
N GLY A 130 16.13 2.67 -10.41
CA GLY A 130 14.91 1.89 -10.44
C GLY A 130 14.84 0.84 -11.55
N LEU A 131 15.90 0.65 -12.36
CA LEU A 131 15.99 -0.39 -13.37
C LEU A 131 16.58 -1.67 -12.76
N THR A 132 15.86 -2.77 -12.87
CA THR A 132 16.45 -4.10 -12.61
C THR A 132 16.90 -4.73 -13.91
N PHE A 133 18.01 -5.49 -13.89
CA PHE A 133 18.49 -6.18 -15.08
C PHE A 133 17.40 -7.07 -15.70
N ARG A 134 16.66 -7.80 -14.88
CA ARG A 134 15.52 -8.62 -15.36
C ARG A 134 14.37 -7.79 -15.93
N GLY A 135 14.15 -6.60 -15.40
CA GLY A 135 13.19 -5.65 -15.93
C GLY A 135 13.55 -5.13 -17.32
N ALA A 136 14.86 -4.92 -17.55
CA ALA A 136 15.37 -4.56 -18.88
C ALA A 136 15.24 -5.76 -19.85
N VAL A 137 15.82 -6.90 -19.51
CA VAL A 137 15.84 -8.11 -20.36
C VAL A 137 14.45 -8.58 -20.74
N GLY A 138 13.50 -8.57 -19.79
CA GLY A 138 12.13 -9.03 -20.04
C GLY A 138 11.37 -8.22 -21.10
N ARG A 139 11.79 -6.99 -21.38
CA ARG A 139 11.18 -6.15 -22.44
C ARG A 139 11.68 -6.51 -23.84
N PHE A 140 12.84 -7.14 -23.93
CA PHE A 140 13.44 -7.53 -25.22
C PHE A 140 13.24 -9.02 -25.53
N ILE A 141 13.21 -9.89 -24.53
CA ILE A 141 13.01 -11.32 -24.74
C ILE A 141 11.53 -11.65 -24.82
N ARG A 142 11.07 -12.07 -26.01
CA ARG A 142 9.70 -12.51 -26.28
C ARG A 142 9.57 -14.02 -26.08
N VAL A 143 9.08 -14.42 -24.92
CA VAL A 143 8.89 -15.83 -24.57
C VAL A 143 7.41 -16.18 -24.66
N TYR A 144 7.07 -17.23 -25.40
CA TYR A 144 5.69 -17.65 -25.65
C TYR A 144 4.86 -17.80 -24.35
N ASN A 145 5.44 -18.39 -23.32
CA ASN A 145 4.75 -18.63 -22.04
C ASN A 145 4.42 -17.37 -21.23
N ARG A 146 4.92 -16.19 -21.61
CA ARG A 146 4.59 -14.91 -21.00
C ARG A 146 3.47 -14.17 -21.70
N GLN A 147 3.00 -14.69 -22.84
CA GLN A 147 1.98 -14.03 -23.67
C GLN A 147 2.33 -12.57 -24.00
N THR A 148 3.61 -12.29 -24.23
CA THR A 148 4.14 -10.96 -24.55
C THR A 148 4.44 -10.81 -26.04
N THR A 149 3.77 -11.58 -26.88
CA THR A 149 3.95 -11.58 -28.35
C THR A 149 3.05 -10.58 -29.07
N ASP A 150 2.26 -9.77 -28.35
CA ASP A 150 1.40 -8.75 -28.94
C ASP A 150 2.25 -7.60 -29.51
N GLU A 151 2.25 -7.46 -30.82
CA GLU A 151 2.97 -6.41 -31.54
C GLU A 151 2.48 -5.00 -31.21
N LYS A 152 1.22 -4.84 -30.79
CA LYS A 152 0.64 -3.56 -30.37
C LYS A 152 1.15 -3.08 -29.01
N ARG A 153 1.82 -3.94 -28.26
CA ARG A 153 2.35 -3.65 -26.93
C ARG A 153 3.84 -3.99 -26.82
N PRO A 154 4.70 -3.33 -27.59
CA PRO A 154 6.12 -3.68 -27.71
C PRO A 154 6.91 -3.51 -26.40
N LEU A 155 6.45 -2.67 -25.48
CA LEU A 155 7.12 -2.40 -24.22
C LEU A 155 6.68 -3.32 -23.07
N GLN A 156 5.73 -4.22 -23.31
CA GLN A 156 5.16 -5.08 -22.29
C GLN A 156 6.15 -6.16 -21.84
N ASN A 157 6.41 -6.24 -20.53
CA ASN A 157 7.27 -7.28 -19.93
C ASN A 157 6.45 -8.53 -19.54
N SER A 158 5.18 -8.38 -19.24
CA SER A 158 4.25 -9.48 -18.95
C SER A 158 2.85 -9.14 -19.45
N ASN A 159 2.00 -10.14 -19.70
CA ASN A 159 0.65 -9.94 -20.25
C ASN A 159 -0.25 -9.00 -19.45
N GLN A 160 -0.07 -8.96 -18.13
CA GLN A 160 -0.88 -8.15 -17.21
C GLN A 160 -0.18 -6.86 -16.77
N GLU A 161 0.93 -6.47 -17.42
CA GLU A 161 1.65 -5.27 -17.02
C GLU A 161 0.82 -4.01 -17.33
N PRO A 162 0.51 -3.17 -16.34
CA PRO A 162 -0.23 -1.92 -16.55
C PRO A 162 0.52 -0.97 -17.49
N ALA A 163 -0.20 -0.18 -18.29
CA ALA A 163 0.39 0.78 -19.22
C ALA A 163 1.37 1.75 -18.54
N LYS A 164 1.07 2.19 -17.31
CA LYS A 164 1.96 3.03 -16.50
C LYS A 164 3.33 2.37 -16.30
N GLN A 165 3.37 1.06 -16.01
CA GLN A 165 4.62 0.33 -15.79
C GLN A 165 5.41 0.12 -17.08
N GLN A 166 4.73 0.01 -18.22
CA GLN A 166 5.38 -0.06 -19.54
C GLN A 166 6.13 1.25 -19.83
N VAL A 167 5.46 2.39 -19.58
CA VAL A 167 6.06 3.73 -19.72
C VAL A 167 7.24 3.89 -18.77
N TYR A 168 7.08 3.54 -17.52
CA TYR A 168 8.16 3.60 -16.54
C TYR A 168 9.36 2.72 -16.93
N GLY A 169 9.08 1.53 -17.45
CA GLY A 169 10.13 0.65 -17.95
C GLY A 169 10.92 1.26 -19.11
N LEU A 170 10.25 1.98 -20.02
CA LEU A 170 10.92 2.72 -21.09
C LEU A 170 11.81 3.83 -20.51
N LEU A 171 11.26 4.66 -19.64
CA LEU A 171 11.99 5.78 -19.02
C LEU A 171 13.21 5.32 -18.22
N LYS A 172 13.10 4.17 -17.52
CA LYS A 172 14.23 3.53 -16.83
C LYS A 172 15.34 3.08 -17.78
N LEU A 173 14.99 2.58 -18.96
CA LEU A 173 15.98 2.16 -19.97
C LEU A 173 16.77 3.34 -20.54
N PHE A 174 16.21 4.54 -20.57
CA PHE A 174 16.87 5.77 -21.03
C PHE A 174 17.43 6.64 -19.88
N ASP A 175 17.51 6.10 -18.65
CA ASP A 175 17.96 6.81 -17.45
C ASP A 175 17.17 8.11 -17.15
N LYS A 176 15.87 8.11 -17.50
CA LYS A 176 14.95 9.24 -17.31
C LYS A 176 13.94 9.03 -16.15
N TYR A 177 14.22 8.06 -15.26
CA TYR A 177 13.28 7.74 -14.19
C TYR A 177 13.55 8.47 -12.88
N SER A 178 14.79 8.91 -12.62
CA SER A 178 15.16 9.53 -11.35
C SER A 178 14.28 10.72 -10.93
N PRO A 179 13.93 11.69 -11.82
CA PRO A 179 13.04 12.79 -11.47
C PRO A 179 11.62 12.30 -11.11
N ILE A 180 11.17 11.21 -11.77
CA ILE A 180 9.84 10.63 -11.57
C ILE A 180 9.75 9.90 -10.23
N GLU A 181 10.78 9.19 -9.82
CA GLU A 181 10.82 8.44 -8.55
C GLU A 181 10.53 9.35 -7.36
N ASN A 182 11.20 10.51 -7.28
CA ASN A 182 10.99 11.49 -6.22
C ASN A 182 9.54 12.03 -6.21
N ARG A 183 8.97 12.29 -7.40
CA ARG A 183 7.58 12.74 -7.54
C ARG A 183 6.57 11.65 -7.22
N GLU A 184 6.87 10.41 -7.56
CA GLU A 184 6.02 9.27 -7.22
C GLU A 184 5.97 9.03 -5.71
N GLU A 185 7.10 9.14 -5.02
CA GLU A 185 7.17 9.06 -3.57
C GLU A 185 6.38 10.20 -2.89
N ALA A 186 6.51 11.43 -3.37
CA ALA A 186 5.74 12.56 -2.88
C ALA A 186 4.22 12.38 -3.08
N ALA A 187 3.81 11.94 -4.27
CA ALA A 187 2.41 11.67 -4.57
C ALA A 187 1.84 10.52 -3.71
N LYS A 188 2.63 9.48 -3.46
CA LYS A 188 2.26 8.37 -2.58
C LYS A 188 2.09 8.84 -1.14
N LYS A 189 3.03 9.62 -0.59
CA LYS A 189 2.94 10.18 0.78
C LYS A 189 1.71 11.07 0.94
N ALA A 190 1.41 11.93 -0.05
CA ALA A 190 0.22 12.76 -0.02
C ALA A 190 -1.08 11.95 -0.07
N GLU A 191 -1.12 10.87 -0.86
CA GLU A 191 -2.26 9.95 -0.92
C GLU A 191 -2.45 9.18 0.39
N GLU A 192 -1.38 8.68 0.98
CA GLU A 192 -1.41 7.98 2.27
C GLU A 192 -1.90 8.92 3.39
N ALA A 193 -1.40 10.16 3.43
CA ALA A 193 -1.82 11.16 4.41
C ALA A 193 -3.31 11.49 4.27
N TYR A 194 -3.80 11.71 3.05
CA TYR A 194 -5.22 11.94 2.80
C TYR A 194 -6.08 10.73 3.20
N THR A 195 -5.65 9.54 2.83
CA THR A 195 -6.39 8.30 3.09
C THR A 195 -6.45 7.98 4.58
N ALA A 196 -5.34 8.13 5.30
CA ALA A 196 -5.27 7.95 6.74
C ALA A 196 -6.21 8.93 7.47
N PHE A 197 -6.16 10.21 7.09
CA PHE A 197 -7.03 11.22 7.69
C PHE A 197 -8.51 10.99 7.36
N LYS A 198 -8.84 10.60 6.13
CA LYS A 198 -10.19 10.23 5.71
C LYS A 198 -10.72 9.05 6.52
N ASN A 199 -9.92 8.02 6.70
CA ASN A 199 -10.30 6.84 7.47
C ASN A 199 -10.49 7.17 8.95
N ALA A 200 -9.62 8.01 9.55
CA ALA A 200 -9.78 8.50 10.90
C ALA A 200 -11.13 9.25 11.09
N GLY A 201 -11.56 9.98 10.07
CA GLY A 201 -12.89 10.61 10.05
C GLY A 201 -14.03 9.59 9.91
N ILE A 202 -13.89 8.59 9.04
CA ILE A 202 -14.90 7.52 8.86
C ILE A 202 -15.11 6.75 10.17
N TYR A 203 -14.02 6.39 10.84
CA TYR A 203 -14.06 5.68 12.13
C TYR A 203 -14.25 6.61 13.32
N ARG A 204 -14.53 7.91 13.09
CA ARG A 204 -14.76 8.96 14.09
C ARG A 204 -13.69 9.08 15.19
N TYR A 205 -12.46 8.62 14.92
CA TYR A 205 -11.30 8.97 15.77
C TYR A 205 -11.01 10.47 15.72
N VAL A 206 -11.45 11.13 14.64
CA VAL A 206 -11.38 12.57 14.45
C VAL A 206 -12.78 13.08 14.14
N PRO A 207 -13.35 14.01 14.93
CA PRO A 207 -14.64 14.61 14.63
C PRO A 207 -14.51 15.44 13.34
N ILE A 208 -15.35 15.16 12.35
CA ILE A 208 -15.32 15.82 11.05
C ILE A 208 -16.71 15.87 10.44
N VAL A 209 -17.04 16.96 9.79
CA VAL A 209 -18.23 17.05 8.94
C VAL A 209 -17.90 16.60 7.52
N ASP A 210 -18.86 15.98 6.86
CA ASP A 210 -18.64 15.38 5.54
C ASP A 210 -18.95 16.33 4.39
N THR A 211 -19.88 17.27 4.60
CA THR A 211 -20.38 18.12 3.53
C THR A 211 -20.10 19.60 3.79
N LYS A 212 -20.00 20.39 2.70
CA LYS A 212 -19.89 21.85 2.77
C LYS A 212 -21.12 22.49 3.42
N ARG A 213 -22.30 21.86 3.28
CA ARG A 213 -23.52 22.32 3.92
C ARG A 213 -23.40 22.25 5.45
N GLN A 214 -23.02 21.08 5.98
CA GLN A 214 -22.79 20.89 7.42
C GLN A 214 -21.71 21.83 7.96
N PHE A 215 -20.62 22.04 7.21
CA PHE A 215 -19.58 23.00 7.57
C PHE A 215 -20.14 24.41 7.73
N ASN A 216 -20.99 24.87 6.81
CA ASN A 216 -21.61 26.21 6.90
C ASN A 216 -22.67 26.28 8.04
N GLU A 217 -23.43 25.21 8.24
CA GLU A 217 -24.37 25.11 9.36
C GLU A 217 -23.63 25.18 10.70
N ASN A 218 -22.47 24.52 10.82
CA ASN A 218 -21.62 24.63 12.01
C ASN A 218 -21.08 26.05 12.21
N LEU A 219 -20.68 26.77 11.16
CA LEU A 219 -20.24 28.17 11.28
C LEU A 219 -21.34 29.05 11.89
N ASN A 220 -22.58 28.91 11.43
CA ASN A 220 -23.72 29.68 11.97
C ASN A 220 -23.98 29.32 13.44
N LYS A 221 -23.91 28.03 13.80
CA LYS A 221 -24.07 27.58 15.18
C LYS A 221 -22.94 28.09 16.08
N ILE A 222 -21.71 28.07 15.61
CA ILE A 222 -20.53 28.60 16.31
C ILE A 222 -20.76 30.07 16.67
N GLU A 223 -21.25 30.89 15.72
CA GLU A 223 -21.55 32.30 15.94
C GLU A 223 -22.64 32.48 17.00
N GLN A 224 -23.76 31.74 16.89
CA GLN A 224 -24.84 31.78 17.87
C GLN A 224 -24.39 31.33 19.27
N LEU A 225 -23.54 30.30 19.36
CA LEU A 225 -23.00 29.83 20.63
C LEU A 225 -22.05 30.83 21.26
N LYS A 226 -21.21 31.52 20.47
CA LYS A 226 -20.34 32.61 20.97
C LYS A 226 -21.13 33.75 21.55
N GLN A 227 -22.22 34.16 20.89
CA GLN A 227 -23.13 35.20 21.41
C GLN A 227 -23.80 34.76 22.71
N LYS A 228 -24.33 33.52 22.74
CA LYS A 228 -24.94 32.99 23.98
C LYS A 228 -23.95 32.90 25.14
N LEU A 229 -22.73 32.43 24.87
CA LEU A 229 -21.70 32.36 25.91
C LEU A 229 -21.31 33.74 26.45
N SER A 230 -21.28 34.78 25.62
CA SER A 230 -21.01 36.14 26.06
C SER A 230 -22.13 36.70 26.99
N VAL A 231 -23.40 36.39 26.69
CA VAL A 231 -24.54 36.75 27.56
C VAL A 231 -24.47 36.00 28.89
N LEU A 232 -24.30 34.69 28.86
CA LEU A 232 -24.16 33.86 30.08
C LEU A 232 -22.96 34.29 30.94
N GLN A 233 -21.89 34.79 30.32
CA GLN A 233 -20.72 35.29 31.03
C GLN A 233 -21.01 36.63 31.70
N SER A 234 -21.78 37.54 31.09
CA SER A 234 -22.20 38.81 31.71
C SER A 234 -23.17 38.58 32.87
N GLU A 235 -24.17 37.73 32.71
CA GLU A 235 -25.11 37.36 33.77
C GLU A 235 -24.42 36.69 34.98
N ASN A 236 -23.38 35.90 34.73
CA ASN A 236 -22.56 35.28 35.78
C ASN A 236 -21.71 36.31 36.54
N ASN A 237 -21.24 37.37 35.88
CA ASN A 237 -20.42 38.40 36.50
C ASN A 237 -21.26 39.33 37.38
N GLU A 238 -22.53 39.61 37.02
CA GLU A 238 -23.45 40.42 37.83
C GLU A 238 -23.86 39.71 39.13
N GLY A 239 -23.90 38.37 39.14
CA GLY A 239 -24.20 37.56 40.33
C GLY A 239 -23.04 37.31 41.28
N SER A 240 -21.83 37.77 40.96
CA SER A 240 -20.60 37.48 41.70
C SER A 240 -20.23 38.52 42.75
N LEU A 241 -21.06 39.52 43.00
CA LEU A 241 -20.72 40.69 43.83
C LEU A 241 -20.50 40.42 45.35
N ASN A 242 -20.64 39.16 45.83
CA ASN A 242 -20.51 38.81 47.24
C ASN A 242 -19.66 37.56 47.52
N LEU A 243 -18.84 37.12 46.59
CA LEU A 243 -17.95 36.00 46.82
C LEU A 243 -16.58 36.49 47.30
N ASP A 244 -15.98 35.77 48.25
CA ASP A 244 -14.59 35.94 48.64
C ASP A 244 -13.66 35.55 47.43
N ASP A 245 -12.53 36.27 47.25
CA ASP A 245 -11.59 36.07 46.13
C ASP A 245 -11.16 34.60 45.97
N MET A 246 -11.03 33.86 47.08
CA MET A 246 -10.71 32.43 47.05
C MET A 246 -11.84 31.57 46.47
N GLN A 247 -13.10 31.87 46.83
CA GLN A 247 -14.28 31.17 46.33
C GLN A 247 -14.47 31.43 44.83
N GLU A 248 -14.22 32.65 44.39
CA GLU A 248 -14.26 33.03 42.98
C GLU A 248 -13.18 32.33 42.16
N ALA A 249 -11.95 32.26 42.70
CA ALA A 249 -10.86 31.54 42.07
C ALA A 249 -11.20 30.05 41.93
N ARG A 250 -11.73 29.42 42.97
CA ARG A 250 -12.14 28.01 42.97
C ARG A 250 -13.26 27.71 41.97
N LEU A 251 -14.25 28.60 41.89
CA LEU A 251 -15.33 28.48 40.91
C LEU A 251 -14.84 28.62 39.46
N ARG A 252 -13.84 29.50 39.21
CA ARG A 252 -13.22 29.61 37.89
C ARG A 252 -12.46 28.30 37.54
N GLU A 253 -11.76 27.70 38.46
CA GLU A 253 -11.08 26.41 38.31
C GLU A 253 -12.08 25.29 37.99
N ILE A 254 -13.15 25.16 38.84
CA ILE A 254 -14.23 24.18 38.62
C ILE A 254 -14.86 24.35 37.23
N ARG A 255 -15.07 25.59 36.74
CA ARG A 255 -15.60 25.85 35.40
C ARG A 255 -14.68 25.31 34.30
N SER A 256 -13.37 25.51 34.46
CA SER A 256 -12.36 25.00 33.53
C SER A 256 -12.38 23.50 33.51
N ASP A 257 -12.36 22.85 34.68
CA ASP A 257 -12.33 21.40 34.83
C ASP A 257 -13.61 20.75 34.27
N LEU A 258 -14.77 21.32 34.55
CA LEU A 258 -16.05 20.87 33.99
C LEU A 258 -16.06 20.93 32.47
N SER A 259 -15.49 21.97 31.87
CA SER A 259 -15.40 22.09 30.43
C SER A 259 -14.52 20.99 29.83
N GLN A 260 -13.37 20.72 30.45
CA GLN A 260 -12.43 19.66 29.98
C GLN A 260 -13.03 18.26 30.16
N LEU A 261 -13.59 17.95 31.33
CA LEU A 261 -14.22 16.66 31.59
C LEU A 261 -15.38 16.36 30.64
N ARG A 262 -16.19 17.36 30.30
CA ARG A 262 -17.29 17.22 29.33
C ARG A 262 -16.79 17.05 27.89
N GLU A 263 -15.73 17.73 27.52
CA GLU A 263 -15.05 17.50 26.22
C GLU A 263 -14.59 16.06 26.11
N HIS A 264 -13.89 15.52 27.13
CA HIS A 264 -13.45 14.14 27.18
C HIS A 264 -14.64 13.17 27.12
N LYS A 265 -15.69 13.41 27.92
CA LYS A 265 -16.90 12.59 27.90
C LYS A 265 -17.56 12.56 26.52
N ASN A 266 -17.69 13.70 25.84
CA ASN A 266 -18.26 13.78 24.49
C ASN A 266 -17.41 13.02 23.48
N THR A 267 -16.09 13.03 23.62
CA THR A 267 -15.18 12.24 22.78
C THR A 267 -15.44 10.74 22.95
N TYR A 268 -15.57 10.26 24.18
CA TYR A 268 -15.88 8.86 24.47
C TYR A 268 -17.27 8.46 23.98
N LEU A 269 -18.28 9.30 24.17
CA LEU A 269 -19.64 9.05 23.65
C LEU A 269 -19.68 8.99 22.12
N SER A 270 -18.90 9.82 21.44
CA SER A 270 -18.76 9.77 19.98
C SER A 270 -18.14 8.44 19.52
N ARG A 271 -17.09 7.95 20.21
CA ARG A 271 -16.50 6.63 19.95
C ARG A 271 -17.50 5.51 20.20
N LEU A 272 -18.22 5.56 21.31
CA LEU A 272 -19.24 4.55 21.66
C LEU A 272 -20.33 4.44 20.60
N ASN A 273 -20.80 5.57 20.06
CA ASN A 273 -21.78 5.59 18.98
C ASN A 273 -21.26 4.94 17.70
N VAL A 274 -19.97 5.05 17.41
CA VAL A 274 -19.34 4.36 16.27
C VAL A 274 -19.30 2.86 16.45
N ILE A 275 -18.88 2.42 17.64
CA ILE A 275 -18.82 0.99 17.96
C ILE A 275 -20.22 0.39 17.83
N LYS A 276 -21.25 1.05 18.41
CA LYS A 276 -22.65 0.61 18.33
C LYS A 276 -23.16 0.57 16.87
N SER A 277 -22.86 1.59 16.06
CA SER A 277 -23.28 1.61 14.65
C SER A 277 -22.57 0.55 13.81
N ASN A 278 -21.32 0.19 14.13
CA ASN A 278 -20.58 -0.88 13.46
C ASN A 278 -21.07 -2.28 13.90
N GLU A 279 -21.53 -2.45 15.12
CA GLU A 279 -22.19 -3.68 15.58
C GLU A 279 -23.50 -3.93 14.81
N GLU A 280 -24.32 -2.88 14.61
CA GLU A 280 -25.57 -2.95 13.85
C GLU A 280 -25.37 -3.22 12.36
N ALA A 281 -24.29 -2.66 11.78
CA ALA A 281 -23.89 -2.87 10.41
C ALA A 281 -23.26 -4.23 10.12
N GLY A 282 -23.28 -5.16 11.07
CA GLY A 282 -22.61 -6.47 11.08
C GLY A 282 -22.45 -7.13 9.72
N PRO A 283 -21.50 -8.07 9.53
CA PRO A 283 -21.17 -8.62 8.23
C PRO A 283 -22.44 -9.14 7.56
N ARG A 284 -22.77 -8.59 6.40
CA ARG A 284 -23.85 -9.11 5.56
C ARG A 284 -23.55 -10.59 5.37
N ARG A 285 -24.40 -11.45 5.92
CA ARG A 285 -24.29 -12.89 5.72
C ARG A 285 -24.50 -13.18 4.23
N TYR A 286 -23.40 -13.22 3.48
CA TYR A 286 -23.41 -13.93 2.22
C TYR A 286 -23.58 -15.42 2.59
N ARG A 287 -24.74 -15.97 2.30
CA ARG A 287 -24.89 -17.42 2.20
C ARG A 287 -24.11 -17.83 0.96
N ASN A 288 -22.82 -18.10 1.16
CA ASN A 288 -21.95 -18.55 0.10
C ASN A 288 -22.24 -20.03 -0.13
N ASN A 289 -23.03 -20.34 -1.14
CA ASN A 289 -23.23 -21.69 -1.63
C ASN A 289 -22.05 -22.00 -2.57
N TYR A 290 -20.88 -22.28 -1.97
CA TYR A 290 -19.64 -22.53 -2.73
C TYR A 290 -19.75 -23.73 -3.68
N HIS A 291 -20.65 -24.68 -3.41
CA HIS A 291 -20.94 -25.79 -4.32
C HIS A 291 -21.56 -25.34 -5.65
N GLU A 292 -22.22 -24.19 -5.71
CA GLU A 292 -22.69 -23.65 -6.98
C GLU A 292 -21.55 -23.13 -7.86
N LEU A 293 -20.41 -22.75 -7.27
CA LEU A 293 -19.22 -22.30 -8.00
C LEU A 293 -18.53 -23.46 -8.75
N GLU A 294 -18.63 -24.70 -8.26
CA GLU A 294 -18.09 -25.89 -8.95
C GLU A 294 -18.69 -26.07 -10.34
N GLN A 295 -19.95 -25.72 -10.53
CA GLN A 295 -20.63 -25.84 -11.82
C GLN A 295 -20.11 -24.85 -12.87
N PHE A 296 -19.61 -23.70 -12.42
CA PHE A 296 -19.10 -22.65 -13.29
C PHE A 296 -17.58 -22.64 -13.41
N PHE A 297 -16.89 -23.13 -12.40
CA PHE A 297 -15.43 -23.15 -12.31
C PHE A 297 -14.93 -24.49 -11.76
N PRO A 298 -14.84 -25.53 -12.58
CA PRO A 298 -14.48 -26.88 -12.13
C PRO A 298 -13.06 -27.01 -11.54
N ASP A 299 -12.18 -26.04 -11.80
CA ASP A 299 -10.80 -26.02 -11.30
C ASP A 299 -10.62 -25.23 -9.99
N VAL A 300 -11.71 -24.77 -9.36
CA VAL A 300 -11.64 -24.00 -8.12
C VAL A 300 -11.43 -24.91 -6.92
N ASP A 301 -10.36 -24.67 -6.17
CA ASP A 301 -10.08 -25.36 -4.90
C ASP A 301 -11.05 -24.88 -3.80
N ILE A 302 -12.19 -25.53 -3.69
CA ILE A 302 -13.24 -25.23 -2.70
C ILE A 302 -12.71 -25.37 -1.27
N GLN A 303 -11.85 -26.35 -0.99
CA GLN A 303 -11.25 -26.51 0.34
C GLN A 303 -10.43 -25.29 0.75
N ARG A 304 -9.79 -24.63 -0.20
CA ARG A 304 -9.04 -23.41 0.03
C ARG A 304 -9.97 -22.22 0.30
N ILE A 305 -11.09 -22.12 -0.42
CA ILE A 305 -12.13 -21.09 -0.18
C ILE A 305 -12.76 -21.28 1.20
N GLU A 306 -13.11 -22.51 1.59
CA GLU A 306 -13.64 -22.81 2.92
C GLU A 306 -12.65 -22.49 4.06
N LYS A 307 -11.34 -22.73 3.85
CA LYS A 307 -10.30 -22.34 4.82
C LYS A 307 -10.21 -20.84 4.99
N ILE A 308 -10.31 -20.08 3.88
CA ILE A 308 -10.34 -18.63 3.88
C ILE A 308 -11.58 -18.10 4.60
N ASP A 309 -12.75 -18.68 4.35
CA ASP A 309 -14.00 -18.31 5.00
C ASP A 309 -13.98 -18.60 6.51
N LYS A 310 -13.49 -19.76 6.93
CA LYS A 310 -13.24 -20.08 8.34
C LYS A 310 -12.29 -19.08 9.01
N PHE A 311 -11.23 -18.69 8.32
CA PHE A 311 -10.28 -17.69 8.81
C PHE A 311 -10.94 -16.31 8.97
N HIS A 312 -11.72 -15.86 7.97
CA HIS A 312 -12.50 -14.63 8.06
C HIS A 312 -13.52 -14.66 9.19
N HIS A 313 -14.19 -15.80 9.39
CA HIS A 313 -15.13 -15.99 10.50
C HIS A 313 -14.43 -15.88 11.87
N GLN A 314 -13.24 -16.46 12.02
CA GLN A 314 -12.46 -16.37 13.24
C GLN A 314 -11.99 -14.94 13.52
N ILE A 315 -11.50 -14.22 12.48
CA ILE A 315 -11.14 -12.80 12.59
C ILE A 315 -12.35 -11.96 13.00
N THR A 316 -13.50 -12.16 12.36
CA THR A 316 -14.73 -11.43 12.70
C THR A 316 -15.15 -11.67 14.15
N LYS A 317 -15.05 -12.92 14.62
CA LYS A 317 -15.33 -13.26 16.02
C LYS A 317 -14.35 -12.58 16.98
N PHE A 318 -13.06 -12.58 16.66
CA PHE A 318 -12.03 -11.90 17.45
C PHE A 318 -12.30 -10.38 17.51
N LEU A 319 -12.56 -9.76 16.36
CA LEU A 319 -12.87 -8.32 16.29
C LEU A 319 -14.11 -7.95 17.11
N LYS A 320 -15.15 -8.79 17.12
CA LYS A 320 -16.32 -8.57 17.97
C LYS A 320 -15.97 -8.58 19.46
N LEU A 321 -15.15 -9.52 19.89
CA LEU A 321 -14.70 -9.58 21.29
C LEU A 321 -13.86 -8.35 21.67
N GLU A 322 -13.01 -7.87 20.77
CA GLU A 322 -12.23 -6.65 20.99
C GLU A 322 -13.13 -5.41 21.02
N PHE A 323 -14.13 -5.31 20.15
CA PHE A 323 -15.11 -4.22 20.18
C PHE A 323 -15.95 -4.23 21.47
N GLU A 324 -16.36 -5.39 21.96
CA GLU A 324 -17.06 -5.50 23.25
C GLU A 324 -16.17 -5.06 24.41
N ARG A 325 -14.87 -5.42 24.39
CA ARG A 325 -13.92 -4.97 25.41
C ARG A 325 -13.71 -3.46 25.38
N GLU A 326 -13.48 -2.91 24.17
CA GLU A 326 -13.32 -1.48 23.99
C GLU A 326 -14.56 -0.71 24.40
N LYS A 327 -15.75 -1.21 24.06
CA LYS A 327 -17.05 -0.65 24.49
C LYS A 327 -17.16 -0.58 26.00
N ASN A 328 -16.91 -1.69 26.71
CA ASN A 328 -16.97 -1.75 28.17
C ASN A 328 -15.98 -0.76 28.81
N THR A 329 -14.75 -0.70 28.30
CA THR A 329 -13.75 0.27 28.78
C THR A 329 -14.18 1.71 28.53
N ILE A 330 -14.82 2.01 27.41
CA ILE A 330 -15.33 3.35 27.12
C ILE A 330 -16.54 3.67 28.03
N GLU A 331 -17.44 2.74 28.26
CA GLU A 331 -18.59 2.92 29.17
C GLU A 331 -18.11 3.18 30.59
N GLU A 332 -17.11 2.42 31.10
CA GLU A 332 -16.49 2.67 32.41
C GLU A 332 -15.86 4.09 32.50
N ASN A 333 -15.15 4.52 31.47
CA ASN A 333 -14.57 5.87 31.40
C ASN A 333 -15.66 6.96 31.39
N VAL A 334 -16.76 6.74 30.68
CA VAL A 334 -17.90 7.67 30.64
C VAL A 334 -18.55 7.76 32.01
N ASP A 335 -18.67 6.67 32.73
CA ASP A 335 -19.25 6.64 34.10
C ASP A 335 -18.31 7.32 35.09
N ASP A 336 -17.00 7.09 35.07
CA ASP A 336 -16.03 7.80 35.90
C ASP A 336 -16.05 9.29 35.66
N LEU A 337 -16.04 9.74 34.40
CA LEU A 337 -16.14 11.15 34.06
C LEU A 337 -17.48 11.76 34.50
N SER A 338 -18.58 11.01 34.41
CA SER A 338 -19.90 11.45 34.87
C SER A 338 -19.92 11.65 36.38
N HIS A 339 -19.27 10.71 37.11
CA HIS A 339 -19.15 10.83 38.56
C HIS A 339 -18.32 12.04 39.00
N ARG A 340 -17.18 12.28 38.35
CA ARG A 340 -16.31 13.44 38.59
C ARG A 340 -17.02 14.76 38.27
N ILE A 341 -17.75 14.82 37.14
CA ILE A 341 -18.57 15.96 36.79
C ILE A 341 -19.61 16.24 37.89
N SER A 342 -20.29 15.20 38.39
CA SER A 342 -21.28 15.34 39.47
C SER A 342 -20.67 15.85 40.78
N GLN A 343 -19.47 15.38 41.12
CA GLN A 343 -18.74 15.86 42.30
C GLN A 343 -18.40 17.35 42.21
N LEU A 344 -17.83 17.79 41.08
CA LEU A 344 -17.49 19.19 40.87
C LEU A 344 -18.73 20.10 40.80
N VAL A 345 -19.86 19.63 40.25
CA VAL A 345 -21.13 20.33 40.27
C VAL A 345 -21.64 20.50 41.69
N ASN A 346 -21.57 19.44 42.51
CA ASN A 346 -22.00 19.52 43.92
C ASN A 346 -21.07 20.44 44.71
N GLU A 347 -19.74 20.40 44.54
CA GLU A 347 -18.77 21.30 45.16
C GLU A 347 -19.08 22.76 44.79
N ALA A 348 -19.32 23.04 43.51
CA ALA A 348 -19.72 24.37 43.05
C ALA A 348 -21.06 24.84 43.70
N GLN A 349 -21.97 23.91 43.94
CA GLN A 349 -23.24 24.15 44.57
C GLN A 349 -23.11 24.44 46.08
N GLU A 350 -22.23 23.71 46.77
CA GLU A 350 -21.92 23.95 48.18
C GLU A 350 -21.30 25.33 48.42
N ILE A 351 -20.32 25.73 47.60
CA ILE A 351 -19.72 27.07 47.65
C ILE A 351 -20.77 28.16 47.48
N LYS A 352 -21.77 27.93 46.65
CA LYS A 352 -22.84 28.89 46.36
C LYS A 352 -24.00 28.88 47.37
N ASN A 353 -24.35 27.70 47.90
CA ASN A 353 -25.43 27.59 48.92
C ASN A 353 -25.08 28.27 50.24
N GLN A 354 -23.81 28.57 50.47
CA GLN A 354 -23.41 29.40 51.62
C GLN A 354 -23.89 30.85 51.51
N GLN A 355 -24.45 31.28 50.37
CA GLN A 355 -24.84 32.68 50.13
C GLN A 355 -26.20 32.96 49.45
N GLY A 356 -27.05 31.94 49.12
CA GLY A 356 -28.39 32.20 48.58
C GLY A 356 -28.84 31.34 47.38
N PRO A 357 -30.04 31.42 46.84
CA PRO A 357 -30.70 30.33 46.12
C PRO A 357 -30.27 30.10 44.66
N ASN A 358 -30.14 28.87 44.34
CA ASN A 358 -30.29 27.97 43.14
C ASN A 358 -30.16 28.46 41.67
N ILE A 359 -30.18 29.74 41.32
CA ILE A 359 -30.21 30.18 39.92
C ILE A 359 -28.84 30.04 39.23
N GLN A 360 -27.77 30.24 39.95
CA GLN A 360 -26.43 30.33 39.38
C GLN A 360 -25.78 28.96 39.00
N THR A 361 -26.20 27.85 39.61
CA THR A 361 -25.66 26.53 39.29
C THR A 361 -26.15 26.02 37.94
N ALA A 362 -27.39 26.31 37.58
CA ALA A 362 -27.94 26.02 36.26
C ALA A 362 -27.20 26.80 35.17
N LEU A 363 -26.90 28.09 35.38
CA LEU A 363 -26.12 28.91 34.44
C LEU A 363 -24.68 28.43 34.24
N LEU A 364 -24.03 27.91 35.30
CA LEU A 364 -22.69 27.32 35.19
C LEU A 364 -22.68 26.04 34.34
N ASN A 365 -23.66 25.20 34.58
CA ASN A 365 -23.78 23.95 33.79
C ASN A 365 -24.08 24.28 32.33
N GLU A 366 -25.00 25.21 32.07
CA GLU A 366 -25.32 25.65 30.71
C GLU A 366 -24.10 26.26 30.01
N TYR A 367 -23.33 27.12 30.71
CA TYR A 367 -22.10 27.69 30.16
C TYR A 367 -21.08 26.62 29.79
N ALA A 368 -20.83 25.63 30.67
CA ALA A 368 -19.89 24.56 30.43
C ALA A 368 -20.33 23.63 29.26
N ASP A 369 -21.64 23.34 29.17
CA ASP A 369 -22.21 22.56 28.09
C ASP A 369 -22.07 23.28 26.73
N LYS A 370 -22.43 24.58 26.70
CA LYS A 370 -22.32 25.39 25.48
C LYS A 370 -20.86 25.58 25.03
N LYS A 371 -19.93 25.69 25.97
CA LYS A 371 -18.49 25.78 25.67
C LYS A 371 -17.96 24.48 25.10
N ALA A 372 -18.36 23.33 25.64
CA ALA A 372 -17.97 22.02 25.11
C ALA A 372 -18.58 21.81 23.71
N GLU A 373 -19.85 22.18 23.47
CA GLU A 373 -20.50 22.14 22.16
C GLU A 373 -19.75 23.02 21.13
N LEU A 374 -19.39 24.25 21.51
CA LEU A 374 -18.63 25.17 20.68
C LEU A 374 -17.29 24.56 20.25
N LYS A 375 -16.56 24.02 21.20
CA LYS A 375 -15.24 23.39 20.93
C LYS A 375 -15.39 22.23 19.96
N GLN A 376 -16.39 21.37 20.15
CA GLN A 376 -16.64 20.26 19.23
C GLN A 376 -16.89 20.73 17.80
N LEU A 377 -17.76 21.74 17.60
CA LEU A 377 -18.06 22.28 16.26
C LEU A 377 -16.86 22.96 15.62
N GLU A 378 -16.03 23.65 16.40
CA GLU A 378 -14.80 24.28 15.93
C GLU A 378 -13.81 23.19 15.45
N ASP A 379 -13.65 22.10 16.20
CA ASP A 379 -12.78 20.99 15.84
C ASP A 379 -13.29 20.24 14.60
N GLU A 380 -14.60 20.02 14.49
CA GLU A 380 -15.21 19.44 13.28
C GLU A 380 -14.93 20.28 12.04
N ASN A 381 -15.09 21.60 12.12
CA ASN A 381 -14.84 22.52 11.02
C ASN A 381 -13.35 22.62 10.66
N LYS A 382 -12.47 22.67 11.66
CA LYS A 382 -11.02 22.64 11.47
C LYS A 382 -10.57 21.37 10.75
N ASN A 383 -11.12 20.23 11.14
CA ASN A 383 -10.81 18.94 10.53
C ASN A 383 -11.36 18.83 9.11
N TYR A 384 -12.53 19.41 8.82
CA TYR A 384 -13.03 19.52 7.45
C TYR A 384 -12.07 20.31 6.54
N GLN A 385 -11.59 21.47 7.01
CA GLN A 385 -10.61 22.27 6.28
C GLN A 385 -9.30 21.50 6.07
N LYS A 386 -8.81 20.77 7.08
CA LYS A 386 -7.62 19.92 6.98
C LYS A 386 -7.82 18.82 5.95
N LYS A 387 -8.99 18.15 5.93
CA LYS A 387 -9.33 17.13 4.91
C LYS A 387 -9.28 17.72 3.51
N LYS A 388 -9.82 18.92 3.31
CA LYS A 388 -9.80 19.63 2.02
C LYS A 388 -8.39 19.98 1.57
N LYS A 389 -7.56 20.47 2.51
CA LYS A 389 -6.14 20.78 2.22
C LYS A 389 -5.38 19.53 1.81
N LEU A 390 -5.51 18.41 2.52
CA LEU A 390 -4.88 17.15 2.17
C LEU A 390 -5.38 16.60 0.83
N GLN A 391 -6.67 16.78 0.51
CA GLN A 391 -7.24 16.40 -0.78
C GLN A 391 -6.64 17.21 -1.93
N GLN A 392 -6.44 18.50 -1.72
CA GLN A 392 -5.82 19.38 -2.70
C GLN A 392 -4.34 19.04 -2.90
N ASP A 393 -3.59 18.86 -1.81
CA ASP A 393 -2.19 18.46 -1.86
C ASP A 393 -2.00 17.14 -2.62
N LYS A 394 -2.82 16.11 -2.33
CA LYS A 394 -2.84 14.86 -3.10
C LYS A 394 -3.01 15.13 -4.61
N LYS A 395 -3.96 15.98 -4.99
CA LYS A 395 -4.21 16.32 -6.39
C LYS A 395 -3.00 17.03 -7.02
N ASP A 396 -2.46 18.00 -6.33
CA ASP A 396 -1.32 18.81 -6.81
C ASP A 396 -0.07 17.92 -7.02
N GLN A 397 0.20 16.99 -6.10
CA GLN A 397 1.31 16.03 -6.24
C GLN A 397 1.08 15.05 -7.40
N GLN A 398 -0.15 14.59 -7.61
CA GLN A 398 -0.49 13.72 -8.74
C GLN A 398 -0.36 14.45 -10.08
N ASP A 399 -0.77 15.69 -10.15
CA ASP A 399 -0.67 16.51 -11.36
C ASP A 399 0.80 16.87 -11.66
N ALA A 400 1.59 17.17 -10.64
CA ALA A 400 3.04 17.37 -10.78
C ALA A 400 3.75 16.09 -11.28
N LEU A 401 3.39 14.92 -10.75
CA LEU A 401 3.92 13.64 -11.23
C LEU A 401 3.59 13.42 -12.72
N LYS A 402 2.34 13.66 -13.14
CA LYS A 402 1.94 13.53 -14.56
C LYS A 402 2.72 14.49 -15.46
N ALA A 403 2.89 15.73 -15.03
CA ALA A 403 3.65 16.72 -15.78
C ALA A 403 5.11 16.27 -15.97
N THR A 404 5.77 15.79 -14.89
CA THR A 404 7.14 15.26 -14.96
C THR A 404 7.24 14.08 -15.93
N ILE A 405 6.30 13.11 -15.86
CA ILE A 405 6.28 11.96 -16.77
C ILE A 405 6.18 12.43 -18.23
N ASN A 406 5.31 13.39 -18.53
CA ASN A 406 5.13 13.90 -19.90
C ASN A 406 6.38 14.62 -20.41
N THR A 407 7.06 15.39 -19.55
CA THR A 407 8.32 16.05 -19.90
C THR A 407 9.40 15.03 -20.25
N GLU A 408 9.62 14.04 -19.40
CA GLU A 408 10.64 13.01 -19.62
C GLU A 408 10.33 12.14 -20.87
N LEU A 409 9.03 11.85 -21.11
CA LEU A 409 8.62 11.14 -22.34
C LEU A 409 8.88 11.97 -23.61
N ALA A 410 8.63 13.28 -23.57
CA ALA A 410 8.93 14.15 -24.72
C ALA A 410 10.43 14.17 -25.02
N GLU A 411 11.29 14.20 -23.98
CA GLU A 411 12.73 14.09 -24.17
C GLU A 411 13.15 12.77 -24.84
N VAL A 412 12.56 11.63 -24.41
CA VAL A 412 12.87 10.32 -25.01
C VAL A 412 12.40 10.23 -26.49
N GLN A 413 11.34 10.95 -26.88
CA GLN A 413 10.88 10.98 -28.27
C GLN A 413 11.83 11.76 -29.20
N HIS A 414 12.70 12.60 -28.65
CA HIS A 414 13.69 13.38 -29.43
C HIS A 414 15.09 12.72 -29.46
N LEU A 415 15.27 11.59 -28.75
CA LEU A 415 16.47 10.73 -28.82
C LEU A 415 16.39 9.72 -29.96
#